data_5ee75b8001541abbf00ecac52b544f0a
#
_entry.id   5ee75b8001541abbf00ecac52b544f0a
#
_cell.length_a   1.000
_cell.length_b   1.000
_cell.length_c   1.000
_cell.angle_alpha   90.00
_cell.angle_beta   90.00
_cell.angle_gamma   90.00
#
_symmetry.space_group_name_H-M   'P 1'
#
loop_
_entity.id
_entity.type
_entity.pdbx_description
1 polymer ?
#
loop_
_entity_poly.entity_id
_entity_poly.type
_entity_poly.pdbx_seq_one_letter_code
_entity_poly.pdbx_strand_id
1 'polypeptide(L)'
;MNNNDKNLALARFITSFGSMNNYKSSVLQTKRVLDNEVGAKLPKNDTAILYDALDGISAIEDKGFNSDGIIAVNKAFTYSENEDPQLPGHLRNAFYNPDDAIMIVTDPNGTSRGAYSAPDVVKKIDLDNIVIEFNKSKKTRRDSWKVFAKISKLQPFQDGNKRTALIAANSAMNTWDKQNYLVLPFNNIDHAEFMVNLMRFYVAETDVDEEKALDKIMTTLPSAY
;
A
#
# COMPACT_ATOMS: atom_id res chain seq x y z
N MET A 1 2.96 -13.63 -23.62
CA MET A 1 2.66 -12.21 -23.36
C MET A 1 3.82 -11.38 -23.88
N ASN A 2 3.56 -10.30 -24.58
CA ASN A 2 4.60 -9.47 -25.19
C ASN A 2 5.22 -8.60 -24.07
N ASN A 3 6.52 -8.25 -24.13
CA ASN A 3 7.17 -7.36 -23.14
C ASN A 3 6.42 -6.03 -22.97
N ASN A 4 5.73 -5.58 -24.01
CA ASN A 4 4.92 -4.36 -24.02
C ASN A 4 3.73 -4.42 -23.03
N ASP A 5 3.16 -5.60 -22.82
CA ASP A 5 2.04 -5.79 -21.90
C ASP A 5 2.51 -5.87 -20.44
N LYS A 6 3.73 -6.37 -20.20
CA LYS A 6 4.34 -6.44 -18.88
C LYS A 6 4.54 -5.06 -18.27
N ASN A 7 5.19 -4.18 -19.03
CA ASN A 7 5.50 -2.83 -18.57
C ASN A 7 4.23 -1.97 -18.43
N LEU A 8 3.16 -2.26 -19.20
CA LEU A 8 1.89 -1.57 -19.01
C LEU A 8 1.23 -1.94 -17.66
N ALA A 9 1.22 -3.23 -17.31
CA ALA A 9 0.68 -3.70 -16.03
C ALA A 9 1.48 -3.13 -14.86
N LEU A 10 2.80 -3.17 -14.93
CA LEU A 10 3.69 -2.60 -13.92
C LEU A 10 3.54 -1.06 -13.83
N ALA A 11 3.42 -0.35 -14.95
CA ALA A 11 3.19 1.09 -14.97
C ALA A 11 1.88 1.47 -14.28
N ARG A 12 0.81 0.70 -14.48
CA ARG A 12 -0.47 0.87 -13.76
C ARG A 12 -0.30 0.68 -12.26
N PHE A 13 0.42 -0.36 -11.86
CA PHE A 13 0.71 -0.59 -10.45
C PHE A 13 1.51 0.57 -9.85
N ILE A 14 2.60 1.01 -10.46
CA ILE A 14 3.44 2.11 -9.97
C ILE A 14 2.65 3.42 -9.89
N THR A 15 1.83 3.74 -10.91
CA THR A 15 0.98 4.93 -10.90
C THR A 15 -0.03 4.86 -9.74
N SER A 16 -0.64 3.71 -9.52
CA SER A 16 -1.55 3.45 -8.40
C SER A 16 -0.85 3.55 -7.04
N PHE A 17 0.30 2.92 -6.89
CA PHE A 17 1.15 3.00 -5.70
C PHE A 17 1.54 4.44 -5.40
N GLY A 18 1.97 5.17 -6.40
CA GLY A 18 2.39 6.56 -6.28
C GLY A 18 1.23 7.53 -6.02
N SER A 19 -0.02 7.18 -6.37
CA SER A 19 -1.18 8.05 -6.13
C SER A 19 -1.40 8.33 -4.64
N MET A 20 -0.89 7.47 -3.76
CA MET A 20 -0.89 7.67 -2.31
C MET A 20 0.18 8.67 -1.84
N ASN A 21 1.04 9.14 -2.74
CA ASN A 21 2.21 9.96 -2.46
C ASN A 21 2.46 11.07 -3.50
N ASN A 22 1.41 11.71 -3.96
CA ASN A 22 1.48 12.82 -4.93
C ASN A 22 2.19 12.50 -6.26
N TYR A 23 2.18 11.26 -6.72
CA TYR A 23 2.67 10.88 -8.04
C TYR A 23 1.82 11.54 -9.12
N LYS A 24 2.45 12.27 -10.04
CA LYS A 24 1.77 13.09 -11.05
C LYS A 24 1.87 12.54 -12.46
N SER A 25 2.80 11.62 -12.69
CA SER A 25 2.99 11.04 -14.01
C SER A 25 1.87 10.06 -14.36
N SER A 26 1.47 10.09 -15.61
CA SER A 26 0.45 9.15 -16.13
C SER A 26 1.03 7.74 -16.29
N VAL A 27 0.14 6.75 -16.39
CA VAL A 27 0.50 5.36 -16.71
C VAL A 27 1.37 5.30 -17.98
N LEU A 28 1.03 6.11 -19.01
CA LEU A 28 1.79 6.10 -20.25
C LEU A 28 3.21 6.66 -20.08
N GLN A 29 3.37 7.74 -19.32
CA GLN A 29 4.69 8.30 -19.03
C GLN A 29 5.55 7.31 -18.24
N THR A 30 4.96 6.68 -17.21
CA THR A 30 5.63 5.65 -16.42
C THR A 30 6.05 4.47 -17.30
N LYS A 31 5.14 3.99 -18.17
CA LYS A 31 5.44 2.90 -19.11
C LYS A 31 6.60 3.22 -20.03
N ARG A 32 6.64 4.44 -20.61
CA ARG A 32 7.72 4.86 -21.52
C ARG A 32 9.10 4.81 -20.84
N VAL A 33 9.16 5.16 -19.55
CA VAL A 33 10.41 5.04 -18.76
C VAL A 33 10.77 3.58 -18.51
N LEU A 34 9.79 2.74 -18.17
CA LEU A 34 10.02 1.29 -18.00
C LEU A 34 10.45 0.59 -19.30
N ASP A 35 9.98 1.10 -20.43
CA ASP A 35 10.38 0.63 -21.77
C ASP A 35 11.77 1.14 -22.20
N ASN A 36 12.42 1.98 -21.41
CA ASN A 36 13.67 2.68 -21.75
C ASN A 36 13.58 3.48 -23.05
N GLU A 37 12.42 4.09 -23.34
CA GLU A 37 12.27 4.92 -24.53
C GLU A 37 13.23 6.11 -24.47
N VAL A 38 13.89 6.40 -25.61
CA VAL A 38 14.83 7.51 -25.71
C VAL A 38 14.13 8.83 -25.38
N GLY A 39 14.67 9.56 -24.42
CA GLY A 39 14.13 10.86 -23.95
C GLY A 39 12.95 10.77 -22.99
N ALA A 40 12.45 9.57 -22.64
CA ALA A 40 11.46 9.40 -21.59
C ALA A 40 12.04 9.76 -20.21
N LYS A 41 11.35 10.64 -19.49
CA LYS A 41 11.75 11.08 -18.14
C LYS A 41 10.52 11.28 -17.27
N LEU A 42 10.67 11.03 -15.97
CA LEU A 42 9.72 11.41 -14.94
C LEU A 42 10.27 12.62 -14.14
N PRO A 43 9.38 13.41 -13.50
CA PRO A 43 9.80 14.36 -12.47
C PRO A 43 10.62 13.67 -11.36
N LYS A 44 11.50 14.43 -10.69
CA LYS A 44 12.39 13.88 -9.65
C LYS A 44 11.64 13.09 -8.59
N ASN A 45 10.55 13.65 -8.05
CA ASN A 45 9.73 12.99 -7.05
C ASN A 45 9.10 11.68 -7.57
N ASP A 46 8.55 11.70 -8.79
CA ASP A 46 7.93 10.52 -9.39
C ASP A 46 8.97 9.43 -9.70
N THR A 47 10.19 9.83 -10.06
CA THR A 47 11.32 8.91 -10.25
C THR A 47 11.68 8.22 -8.93
N ALA A 48 11.73 8.97 -7.84
CA ALA A 48 12.00 8.42 -6.50
C ALA A 48 10.91 7.39 -6.10
N ILE A 49 9.63 7.74 -6.25
CA ILE A 49 8.51 6.85 -5.98
C ILE A 49 8.54 5.58 -6.85
N LEU A 50 8.96 5.71 -8.13
CA LEU A 50 9.14 4.57 -9.03
C LEU A 50 10.21 3.62 -8.48
N TYR A 51 11.36 4.14 -8.04
CA TYR A 51 12.42 3.30 -7.46
C TYR A 51 12.00 2.67 -6.14
N ASP A 52 11.33 3.40 -5.25
CA ASP A 52 10.77 2.83 -4.01
C ASP A 52 9.81 1.67 -4.31
N ALA A 53 8.97 1.80 -5.36
CA ALA A 53 8.08 0.72 -5.76
C ALA A 53 8.85 -0.51 -6.26
N LEU A 54 9.86 -0.33 -7.11
CA LEU A 54 10.63 -1.44 -7.67
C LEU A 54 11.46 -2.16 -6.61
N ASP A 55 12.13 -1.39 -5.73
CA ASP A 55 12.94 -1.95 -4.65
C ASP A 55 12.07 -2.63 -3.59
N GLY A 56 10.90 -2.06 -3.28
CA GLY A 56 9.92 -2.69 -2.39
C GLY A 56 9.39 -4.02 -2.94
N ILE A 57 9.10 -4.11 -4.25
CA ILE A 57 8.71 -5.35 -4.91
C ILE A 57 9.85 -6.37 -4.79
N SER A 58 11.07 -5.98 -5.18
CA SER A 58 12.25 -6.86 -5.12
C SER A 58 12.49 -7.39 -3.70
N ALA A 59 12.35 -6.53 -2.69
CA ALA A 59 12.56 -6.89 -1.29
C ALA A 59 11.57 -7.97 -0.81
N ILE A 60 10.29 -7.89 -1.20
CA ILE A 60 9.30 -8.90 -0.79
C ILE A 60 9.34 -10.16 -1.67
N GLU A 61 9.77 -10.08 -2.92
CA GLU A 61 10.02 -11.25 -3.76
C GLU A 61 11.16 -12.08 -3.19
N ASP A 62 12.22 -11.45 -2.68
CA ASP A 62 13.36 -12.12 -2.04
C ASP A 62 12.97 -12.79 -0.70
N LYS A 63 12.16 -12.13 0.12
CA LYS A 63 11.78 -12.60 1.47
C LYS A 63 10.50 -13.44 1.50
N GLY A 64 9.62 -13.27 0.53
CA GLY A 64 8.27 -13.83 0.50
C GLY A 64 7.24 -13.04 1.29
N PHE A 65 5.96 -13.43 1.14
CA PHE A 65 4.85 -12.83 1.90
C PHE A 65 4.86 -13.34 3.35
N ASN A 66 5.58 -12.64 4.20
CA ASN A 66 5.68 -12.85 5.64
C ASN A 66 6.04 -11.51 6.33
N SER A 67 6.08 -11.48 7.65
CA SER A 67 6.39 -10.25 8.40
C SER A 67 7.76 -9.66 8.05
N ASP A 68 8.79 -10.49 7.81
CA ASP A 68 10.11 -10.02 7.42
C ASP A 68 10.10 -9.40 6.01
N GLY A 69 9.31 -9.97 5.09
CA GLY A 69 9.09 -9.39 3.77
C GLY A 69 8.37 -8.04 3.82
N ILE A 70 7.31 -7.93 4.65
CA ILE A 70 6.58 -6.68 4.85
C ILE A 70 7.50 -5.59 5.42
N ILE A 71 8.32 -5.93 6.41
CA ILE A 71 9.32 -5.02 6.99
C ILE A 71 10.37 -4.63 5.94
N ALA A 72 10.84 -5.58 5.12
CA ALA A 72 11.83 -5.33 4.09
C ALA A 72 11.29 -4.38 3.00
N VAL A 73 10.00 -4.45 2.65
CA VAL A 73 9.36 -3.49 1.73
C VAL A 73 9.49 -2.06 2.25
N ASN A 74 9.09 -1.82 3.50
CA ASN A 74 9.18 -0.47 4.07
C ASN A 74 10.63 0.01 4.18
N LYS A 75 11.53 -0.90 4.53
CA LYS A 75 12.98 -0.62 4.62
C LYS A 75 13.58 -0.20 3.28
N ALA A 76 12.99 -0.61 2.16
CA ALA A 76 13.45 -0.27 0.81
C ALA A 76 13.05 1.15 0.36
N PHE A 77 12.13 1.83 1.08
CA PHE A 77 11.70 3.18 0.71
C PHE A 77 12.74 4.20 1.17
N THR A 78 13.65 4.56 0.29
CA THR A 78 14.82 5.42 0.59
C THR A 78 15.08 6.53 -0.42
N TYR A 79 14.25 6.63 -1.47
CA TYR A 79 14.47 7.60 -2.54
C TYR A 79 13.65 8.88 -2.41
N SER A 80 12.49 8.83 -1.76
CA SER A 80 11.60 9.97 -1.62
C SER A 80 12.05 10.89 -0.47
N GLU A 81 12.44 12.13 -0.77
CA GLU A 81 13.05 13.05 0.22
C GLU A 81 12.03 13.65 1.21
N ASN A 82 10.73 13.66 0.88
CA ASN A 82 9.73 14.39 1.65
C ASN A 82 8.79 13.51 2.48
N GLU A 83 8.81 12.22 2.26
CA GLU A 83 7.84 11.28 2.82
C GLU A 83 8.46 9.90 3.09
N ASP A 84 9.79 9.84 3.16
CA ASP A 84 10.47 8.64 3.59
C ASP A 84 10.31 8.46 5.09
N PRO A 85 10.05 7.22 5.55
CA PRO A 85 10.11 6.98 6.98
C PRO A 85 11.49 7.39 7.50
N GLN A 86 11.53 8.15 8.58
CA GLN A 86 12.80 8.55 9.22
C GLN A 86 13.64 7.34 9.63
N LEU A 87 12.96 6.24 9.96
CA LEU A 87 13.55 4.94 10.29
C LEU A 87 12.93 3.85 9.43
N PRO A 88 13.38 3.66 8.17
CA PRO A 88 12.84 2.68 7.25
C PRO A 88 12.86 1.25 7.85
N GLY A 89 11.71 0.57 7.83
CA GLY A 89 11.55 -0.78 8.38
C GLY A 89 11.52 -0.86 9.91
N HIS A 90 11.56 0.26 10.62
CA HIS A 90 11.38 0.30 12.07
C HIS A 90 9.90 0.10 12.44
N LEU A 91 9.60 -0.88 13.29
CA LEU A 91 8.28 -1.04 13.87
C LEU A 91 8.08 -0.03 14.99
N ARG A 92 6.97 0.70 14.94
CA ARG A 92 6.68 1.81 15.86
C ARG A 92 6.57 1.39 17.31
N ASN A 93 7.11 2.26 18.18
CA ASN A 93 6.94 2.15 19.62
C ASN A 93 6.90 3.56 20.26
N ALA A 94 5.72 4.13 20.35
CA ALA A 94 5.50 5.49 20.85
C ALA A 94 5.90 5.70 22.33
N PHE A 95 6.10 4.64 23.11
CA PHE A 95 6.63 4.77 24.47
C PHE A 95 8.11 5.11 24.49
N TYR A 96 8.87 4.73 23.45
CA TYR A 96 10.30 5.03 23.35
C TYR A 96 10.59 6.18 22.39
N ASN A 97 9.76 6.34 21.36
CA ASN A 97 9.90 7.40 20.38
C ASN A 97 8.54 8.10 20.17
N PRO A 98 8.34 9.34 20.67
CA PRO A 98 7.09 10.07 20.49
C PRO A 98 6.70 10.26 19.00
N ASP A 99 7.68 10.31 18.08
CA ASP A 99 7.42 10.43 16.64
C ASP A 99 6.77 9.17 16.04
N ASP A 100 6.76 8.07 16.79
CA ASP A 100 6.04 6.85 16.44
C ASP A 100 4.52 6.92 16.74
N ALA A 101 4.05 7.95 17.45
CA ALA A 101 2.63 8.14 17.70
C ALA A 101 1.92 8.57 16.40
N ILE A 102 0.95 7.77 15.94
CA ILE A 102 0.16 8.06 14.73
C ILE A 102 -1.31 8.25 15.07
N MET A 103 -1.82 9.40 14.67
CA MET A 103 -3.25 9.71 14.67
C MET A 103 -3.67 10.13 13.26
N ILE A 104 -4.70 9.49 12.73
CA ILE A 104 -5.25 9.75 11.39
C ILE A 104 -6.60 10.42 11.54
N VAL A 105 -6.72 11.62 10.98
CA VAL A 105 -8.01 12.32 10.90
C VAL A 105 -8.87 11.60 9.85
N THR A 106 -10.01 11.07 10.28
CA THR A 106 -10.94 10.32 9.43
C THR A 106 -12.19 11.12 9.06
N ASP A 107 -12.39 12.29 9.70
CA ASP A 107 -13.47 13.22 9.39
C ASP A 107 -12.95 14.40 8.57
N PRO A 108 -13.56 14.71 7.41
CA PRO A 108 -13.20 15.87 6.58
C PRO A 108 -13.29 17.22 7.32
N ASN A 109 -14.11 17.29 8.36
CA ASN A 109 -14.26 18.51 9.18
C ASN A 109 -13.23 18.65 10.28
N GLY A 110 -12.31 17.67 10.44
CA GLY A 110 -11.21 17.72 11.38
C GLY A 110 -11.63 17.73 12.86
N THR A 111 -12.83 17.24 13.17
CA THR A 111 -13.28 17.13 14.56
C THR A 111 -12.61 15.93 15.24
N SER A 112 -12.27 16.05 16.51
CA SER A 112 -11.65 14.97 17.30
C SER A 112 -12.49 13.67 17.38
N ARG A 113 -13.76 13.74 17.00
CA ARG A 113 -14.66 12.58 16.95
C ARG A 113 -14.46 11.70 15.71
N GLY A 114 -13.71 12.17 14.71
CA GLY A 114 -13.37 11.46 13.48
C GLY A 114 -11.87 11.17 13.38
N ALA A 115 -11.20 10.80 14.47
CA ALA A 115 -9.79 10.43 14.45
C ALA A 115 -9.62 8.95 14.80
N TYR A 116 -8.72 8.28 14.08
CA TYR A 116 -8.24 6.93 14.40
C TYR A 116 -6.84 7.04 15.01
N SER A 117 -6.68 6.54 16.22
CA SER A 117 -5.36 6.38 16.86
C SER A 117 -4.85 4.97 16.60
N ALA A 118 -3.74 4.86 15.89
CA ALA A 118 -3.08 3.58 15.68
C ALA A 118 -2.48 3.06 17.01
N PRO A 119 -2.25 1.75 17.17
CA PRO A 119 -1.62 1.20 18.37
C PRO A 119 -0.29 1.91 18.69
N ASP A 120 -0.02 2.23 19.95
CA ASP A 120 1.22 2.90 20.36
C ASP A 120 2.45 2.02 20.12
N VAL A 121 2.29 0.69 20.20
CA VAL A 121 3.36 -0.28 20.00
C VAL A 121 2.92 -1.30 18.97
N VAL A 122 3.73 -1.48 17.94
CA VAL A 122 3.57 -2.54 16.96
C VAL A 122 4.72 -3.54 17.09
N LYS A 123 4.36 -4.80 17.17
CA LYS A 123 5.32 -5.91 17.23
C LYS A 123 5.26 -6.76 15.96
N LYS A 124 6.31 -7.49 15.69
CA LYS A 124 6.36 -8.41 14.54
C LYS A 124 5.18 -9.39 14.54
N ILE A 125 4.74 -9.86 15.72
CA ILE A 125 3.60 -10.78 15.85
C ILE A 125 2.29 -10.18 15.30
N ASP A 126 2.13 -8.85 15.30
CA ASP A 126 0.92 -8.21 14.75
C ASP A 126 0.88 -8.37 13.24
N LEU A 127 2.04 -8.28 12.57
CA LEU A 127 2.17 -8.59 11.14
C LEU A 127 2.02 -10.09 10.88
N ASP A 128 2.62 -10.95 11.72
CA ASP A 128 2.48 -12.41 11.60
C ASP A 128 1.02 -12.84 11.67
N ASN A 129 0.20 -12.21 12.52
CA ASN A 129 -1.22 -12.50 12.63
C ASN A 129 -1.98 -12.19 11.32
N ILE A 130 -1.66 -11.09 10.64
CA ILE A 130 -2.24 -10.75 9.33
C ILE A 130 -1.86 -11.79 8.28
N VAL A 131 -0.60 -12.20 8.25
CA VAL A 131 -0.10 -13.25 7.33
C VAL A 131 -0.77 -14.59 7.61
N ILE A 132 -0.90 -14.99 8.87
CA ILE A 132 -1.56 -16.24 9.28
C ILE A 132 -3.05 -16.22 8.88
N GLU A 133 -3.74 -15.11 9.09
CA GLU A 133 -5.15 -14.96 8.69
C GLU A 133 -5.31 -15.16 7.18
N PHE A 134 -4.48 -14.48 6.37
CA PHE A 134 -4.50 -14.66 4.93
C PHE A 134 -4.21 -16.11 4.52
N ASN A 135 -3.21 -16.75 5.14
CA ASN A 135 -2.83 -18.14 4.82
C ASN A 135 -3.94 -19.14 5.15
N LYS A 136 -4.81 -18.84 6.11
CA LYS A 136 -5.99 -19.64 6.47
C LYS A 136 -7.22 -19.31 5.62
N SER A 137 -7.22 -18.22 4.87
CA SER A 137 -8.32 -17.79 4.03
C SER A 137 -8.39 -18.58 2.71
N LYS A 138 -9.40 -18.27 1.88
CA LYS A 138 -9.56 -18.84 0.53
C LYS A 138 -8.54 -18.25 -0.47
N LYS A 139 -7.73 -17.30 -0.05
CA LYS A 139 -6.73 -16.59 -0.88
C LYS A 139 -7.34 -15.94 -2.13
N THR A 140 -8.50 -15.32 -1.94
CA THR A 140 -9.20 -14.58 -3.01
C THR A 140 -8.62 -13.16 -3.14
N ARG A 141 -8.98 -12.47 -4.22
CA ARG A 141 -8.67 -11.03 -4.40
C ARG A 141 -9.16 -10.19 -3.21
N ARG A 142 -10.35 -10.51 -2.66
CA ARG A 142 -10.90 -9.86 -1.47
C ARG A 142 -10.02 -10.07 -0.24
N ASP A 143 -9.50 -11.29 -0.03
CA ASP A 143 -8.61 -11.58 1.10
C ASP A 143 -7.32 -10.78 1.01
N SER A 144 -6.79 -10.55 -0.18
CA SER A 144 -5.61 -9.69 -0.36
C SER A 144 -5.91 -8.21 -0.10
N TRP A 145 -7.08 -7.71 -0.49
CA TRP A 145 -7.49 -6.36 -0.11
C TRP A 145 -7.73 -6.24 1.39
N LYS A 146 -8.11 -7.31 2.07
CA LYS A 146 -8.14 -7.36 3.54
C LYS A 146 -6.74 -7.24 4.14
N VAL A 147 -5.73 -7.90 3.56
CA VAL A 147 -4.31 -7.69 3.95
C VAL A 147 -3.92 -6.23 3.81
N PHE A 148 -4.22 -5.59 2.67
CA PHE A 148 -3.98 -4.16 2.47
C PHE A 148 -4.63 -3.31 3.58
N ALA A 149 -5.93 -3.52 3.83
CA ALA A 149 -6.68 -2.73 4.81
C ALA A 149 -6.16 -2.94 6.24
N LYS A 150 -5.82 -4.17 6.63
CA LYS A 150 -5.30 -4.49 7.97
C LYS A 150 -3.90 -3.92 8.21
N ILE A 151 -2.97 -4.04 7.27
CA ILE A 151 -1.65 -3.41 7.40
C ILE A 151 -1.80 -1.89 7.44
N SER A 152 -2.66 -1.33 6.57
CA SER A 152 -2.92 0.10 6.56
C SER A 152 -3.57 0.60 7.86
N LYS A 153 -4.45 -0.17 8.50
CA LYS A 153 -5.04 0.14 9.82
C LYS A 153 -4.00 0.03 10.93
N LEU A 154 -3.19 -1.02 10.92
CA LEU A 154 -2.16 -1.26 11.93
C LEU A 154 -1.13 -0.14 11.97
N GLN A 155 -0.84 0.52 10.84
CA GLN A 155 0.19 1.57 10.74
C GLN A 155 1.53 1.12 11.35
N PRO A 156 2.16 0.04 10.87
CA PRO A 156 3.33 -0.55 11.55
C PRO A 156 4.57 0.33 11.51
N PHE A 157 4.66 1.29 10.60
CA PHE A 157 5.84 2.14 10.38
C PHE A 157 5.50 3.62 10.57
N GLN A 158 6.51 4.48 10.70
CA GLN A 158 6.30 5.93 10.80
C GLN A 158 5.65 6.50 9.54
N ASP A 159 6.06 6.03 8.37
CA ASP A 159 5.46 6.39 7.07
C ASP A 159 5.50 5.21 6.08
N GLY A 160 4.90 5.40 4.90
CA GLY A 160 4.86 4.38 3.85
C GLY A 160 3.90 3.22 4.11
N ASN A 161 3.06 3.28 5.15
CA ASN A 161 2.19 2.18 5.57
C ASN A 161 1.26 1.67 4.47
N LYS A 162 0.54 2.56 3.77
CA LYS A 162 -0.35 2.19 2.66
C LYS A 162 0.42 1.65 1.44
N ARG A 163 1.58 2.24 1.16
CA ARG A 163 2.46 1.79 0.07
C ARG A 163 3.00 0.37 0.35
N THR A 164 3.50 0.15 1.56
CA THR A 164 3.91 -1.19 2.03
C THR A 164 2.76 -2.19 1.95
N ALA A 165 1.57 -1.79 2.42
CA ALA A 165 0.38 -2.63 2.40
C ALA A 165 -0.03 -3.05 0.98
N LEU A 166 0.08 -2.14 -0.01
CA LEU A 166 -0.27 -2.46 -1.39
C LEU A 166 0.71 -3.47 -2.01
N ILE A 167 2.02 -3.32 -1.75
CA ILE A 167 3.03 -4.30 -2.18
C ILE A 167 2.78 -5.65 -1.48
N ALA A 168 2.57 -5.66 -0.16
CA ALA A 168 2.29 -6.89 0.59
C ALA A 168 1.04 -7.62 0.10
N ALA A 169 -0.04 -6.90 -0.20
CA ALA A 169 -1.27 -7.48 -0.74
C ALA A 169 -1.07 -8.11 -2.12
N ASN A 170 -0.26 -7.49 -2.97
CA ASN A 170 0.12 -8.04 -4.27
C ASN A 170 0.98 -9.30 -4.11
N SER A 171 1.94 -9.30 -3.19
CA SER A 171 2.77 -10.46 -2.90
C SER A 171 1.95 -11.63 -2.35
N ALA A 172 0.96 -11.37 -1.48
CA ALA A 172 0.07 -12.39 -0.94
C ALA A 172 -0.62 -13.23 -2.03
N MET A 173 -0.97 -12.61 -3.17
CA MET A 173 -1.57 -13.29 -4.33
C MET A 173 -0.58 -13.70 -5.41
N ASN A 174 0.70 -13.42 -5.23
CA ASN A 174 1.72 -13.61 -6.27
C ASN A 174 1.29 -12.98 -7.61
N THR A 175 0.91 -11.70 -7.57
CA THR A 175 0.40 -11.00 -8.77
C THR A 175 1.50 -10.66 -9.76
N TRP A 176 2.76 -10.63 -9.30
CA TRP A 176 3.94 -10.31 -10.10
C TRP A 176 4.10 -11.26 -11.28
N ASP A 177 4.05 -12.56 -11.02
CA ASP A 177 4.20 -13.59 -12.05
C ASP A 177 3.07 -13.54 -13.09
N LYS A 178 1.87 -13.22 -12.63
CA LYS A 178 0.66 -13.19 -13.48
C LYS A 178 0.40 -11.83 -14.11
N GLN A 179 1.12 -10.77 -13.66
CA GLN A 179 0.93 -9.39 -14.08
C GLN A 179 -0.50 -8.86 -13.90
N ASN A 180 -1.20 -9.44 -12.94
CA ASN A 180 -2.57 -9.08 -12.56
C ASN A 180 -2.57 -8.34 -11.23
N TYR A 181 -1.95 -7.18 -11.22
CA TYR A 181 -1.74 -6.38 -10.01
C TYR A 181 -3.05 -5.91 -9.37
N LEU A 182 -3.02 -5.85 -8.05
CA LEU A 182 -3.98 -5.07 -7.27
C LEU A 182 -3.59 -3.60 -7.42
N VAL A 183 -4.52 -2.79 -7.88
CA VAL A 183 -4.34 -1.36 -8.09
C VAL A 183 -5.51 -0.58 -7.48
N LEU A 184 -5.23 0.63 -6.99
CA LEU A 184 -6.24 1.56 -6.52
C LEU A 184 -7.03 2.13 -7.70
N PRO A 185 -8.22 2.70 -7.47
CA PRO A 185 -8.97 3.39 -8.50
C PRO A 185 -8.17 4.54 -9.12
N PHE A 186 -8.27 4.66 -10.46
CA PHE A 186 -7.57 5.71 -11.21
C PHE A 186 -8.40 6.99 -11.39
N ASN A 187 -9.73 6.90 -11.32
CA ASN A 187 -10.56 8.08 -11.37
C ASN A 187 -10.73 8.69 -9.98
N ASN A 188 -10.89 10.01 -9.94
CA ASN A 188 -10.89 10.75 -8.68
C ASN A 188 -12.09 10.41 -7.77
N ILE A 189 -13.24 10.05 -8.34
CA ILE A 189 -14.46 9.75 -7.57
C ILE A 189 -14.28 8.42 -6.84
N ASP A 190 -13.97 7.35 -7.59
CA ASP A 190 -13.76 6.02 -6.99
C ASP A 190 -12.56 6.02 -6.04
N HIS A 191 -11.50 6.80 -6.35
CA HIS A 191 -10.36 6.94 -5.45
C HIS A 191 -10.76 7.62 -4.12
N ALA A 192 -11.54 8.70 -4.18
CA ALA A 192 -12.05 9.37 -2.98
C ALA A 192 -12.96 8.45 -2.18
N GLU A 193 -13.87 7.73 -2.84
CA GLU A 193 -14.76 6.77 -2.20
C GLU A 193 -13.97 5.60 -1.57
N PHE A 194 -12.94 5.09 -2.25
CA PHE A 194 -12.01 4.11 -1.71
C PHE A 194 -11.38 4.61 -0.41
N MET A 195 -10.85 5.84 -0.40
CA MET A 195 -10.22 6.42 0.79
C MET A 195 -11.22 6.61 1.94
N VAL A 196 -12.44 7.06 1.66
CA VAL A 196 -13.50 7.17 2.68
C VAL A 196 -13.81 5.80 3.30
N ASN A 197 -13.94 4.75 2.48
CA ASN A 197 -14.22 3.41 2.98
C ASN A 197 -13.01 2.79 3.72
N LEU A 198 -11.78 3.13 3.33
CA LEU A 198 -10.59 2.77 4.09
C LEU A 198 -10.58 3.44 5.49
N MET A 199 -10.98 4.72 5.57
CA MET A 199 -11.12 5.40 6.87
C MET A 199 -12.22 4.75 7.73
N ARG A 200 -13.34 4.31 7.13
CA ARG A 200 -14.35 3.51 7.83
C ARG A 200 -13.80 2.19 8.36
N PHE A 201 -12.94 1.54 7.59
CA PHE A 201 -12.25 0.32 8.05
C PHE A 201 -11.33 0.61 9.25
N TYR A 202 -10.65 1.77 9.27
CA TYR A 202 -9.78 2.15 10.39
C TYR A 202 -10.55 2.31 11.69
N VAL A 203 -11.70 2.99 11.66
CA VAL A 203 -12.50 3.25 12.85
C VAL A 203 -13.45 2.11 13.22
N ALA A 204 -13.51 1.05 12.44
CA ALA A 204 -14.32 -0.12 12.76
C ALA A 204 -13.82 -0.81 14.03
N GLU A 205 -14.71 -1.02 15.01
CA GLU A 205 -14.39 -1.63 16.30
C GLU A 205 -14.68 -3.14 16.33
N THR A 206 -15.48 -3.62 15.37
CA THR A 206 -15.84 -5.04 15.27
C THR A 206 -15.45 -5.63 13.93
N ASP A 207 -15.19 -6.94 13.89
CA ASP A 207 -14.93 -7.67 12.64
C ASP A 207 -16.08 -7.49 11.62
N VAL A 208 -17.32 -7.41 12.10
CA VAL A 208 -18.50 -7.22 11.24
C VAL A 208 -18.45 -5.85 10.53
N ASP A 209 -18.02 -4.82 11.22
CA ASP A 209 -17.92 -3.47 10.64
C ASP A 209 -16.67 -3.35 9.73
N GLU A 210 -15.58 -4.03 10.06
CA GLU A 210 -14.44 -4.18 9.14
C GLU A 210 -14.85 -4.86 7.83
N GLU A 211 -15.61 -5.96 7.91
CA GLU A 211 -16.09 -6.67 6.71
C GLU A 211 -17.03 -5.81 5.87
N LYS A 212 -17.95 -5.04 6.49
CA LYS A 212 -18.80 -4.08 5.77
C LYS A 212 -18.00 -2.98 5.08
N ALA A 213 -17.00 -2.44 5.76
CA ALA A 213 -16.12 -1.41 5.17
C ALA A 213 -15.30 -2.01 4.01
N LEU A 214 -14.79 -3.22 4.17
CA LEU A 214 -14.07 -3.95 3.11
C LEU A 214 -14.97 -4.21 1.89
N ASP A 215 -16.23 -4.61 2.09
CA ASP A 215 -17.18 -4.79 0.99
C ASP A 215 -17.38 -3.49 0.21
N LYS A 216 -17.44 -2.35 0.89
CA LYS A 216 -17.50 -1.03 0.24
C LYS A 216 -16.21 -0.69 -0.49
N ILE A 217 -15.05 -1.01 0.05
CA ILE A 217 -13.77 -0.88 -0.65
C ILE A 217 -13.81 -1.67 -1.96
N MET A 218 -14.28 -2.93 -1.92
CA MET A 218 -14.34 -3.79 -3.10
C MET A 218 -15.19 -3.24 -4.23
N THR A 219 -16.24 -2.46 -3.93
CA THR A 219 -17.10 -1.86 -4.96
C THR A 219 -16.44 -0.71 -5.74
N THR A 220 -15.40 -0.09 -5.20
CA THR A 220 -14.69 1.04 -5.83
C THR A 220 -13.51 0.59 -6.70
N LEU A 221 -13.11 -0.66 -6.58
CA LEU A 221 -11.91 -1.17 -7.24
C LEU A 221 -12.12 -1.38 -8.74
N PRO A 222 -11.08 -1.16 -9.54
CA PRO A 222 -11.13 -1.50 -10.96
C PRO A 222 -11.44 -2.99 -11.15
N SER A 223 -12.23 -3.29 -12.18
CA SER A 223 -12.45 -4.67 -12.62
C SER A 223 -11.10 -5.33 -12.90
N ALA A 224 -10.95 -6.62 -12.55
CA ALA A 224 -9.78 -7.39 -12.96
C ALA A 224 -9.73 -7.43 -14.49
N TYR A 225 -8.59 -7.07 -15.06
CA TYR A 225 -8.36 -7.14 -16.51
C TYR A 225 -7.87 -8.51 -16.90
#